data_a947e77de144971e4751314acd0040f0
#
_entry.id   a947e77de144971e4751314acd0040f0
#
_cell.length_a   1.000
_cell.length_b   1.000
_cell.length_c   1.000
_cell.angle_alpha   90.00
_cell.angle_beta   90.00
_cell.angle_gamma   90.00
#
_symmetry.space_group_name_H-M   'P 1'
#
loop_
_entity.id
_entity.type
_entity.pdbx_description
1 polymer ?
#
loop_
_entity_poly.entity_id
_entity_poly.type
_entity_poly.pdbx_seq_one_letter_code
_entity_poly.pdbx_strand_id
1 'polypeptide(L)'
;YNIRSLYNLSDMTIEKLDGTSPRLYTLVAPLVMRRSVLRQNNNYPFWTSRSHTWFVAWEGETVFGFIPVEITDGGVAKINNYYVSGDDPHLLSRFLREIIQYYRRDYTIRSMTLIRHAEIFRSEGFVPMKEWTQYVTMEYSKNR
;
A
#
# COMPACT_ATOMS: atom_id res chain seq x y z
N TYR A 1 -6.83 -3.19 -24.76
CA TYR A 1 -7.89 -3.58 -23.83
C TYR A 1 -7.38 -3.56 -22.38
N ASN A 2 -8.01 -2.78 -21.57
CA ASN A 2 -7.61 -2.62 -20.16
C ASN A 2 -8.37 -3.63 -19.32
N ILE A 3 -7.63 -4.48 -18.58
CA ILE A 3 -8.25 -5.49 -17.70
C ILE A 3 -9.20 -4.88 -16.68
N ARG A 4 -8.95 -3.62 -16.27
CA ARG A 4 -9.80 -2.93 -15.31
C ARG A 4 -11.21 -2.68 -15.82
N SER A 5 -11.41 -2.71 -17.15
CA SER A 5 -12.75 -2.57 -17.69
C SER A 5 -13.64 -3.77 -17.34
N LEU A 6 -13.04 -4.91 -16.97
CA LEU A 6 -13.75 -6.12 -16.58
C LEU A 6 -14.17 -6.11 -15.11
N TYR A 7 -13.60 -5.22 -14.30
CA TYR A 7 -13.81 -5.22 -12.86
C TYR A 7 -14.24 -3.84 -12.40
N ASN A 8 -15.28 -3.81 -11.58
CA ASN A 8 -15.70 -2.58 -10.93
C ASN A 8 -14.87 -2.40 -9.67
N LEU A 9 -14.23 -1.23 -9.51
CA LEU A 9 -13.39 -0.94 -8.35
C LEU A 9 -14.16 -1.11 -7.03
N SER A 10 -15.46 -0.79 -7.03
CA SER A 10 -16.30 -0.93 -5.84
C SER A 10 -16.53 -2.39 -5.44
N ASP A 11 -16.34 -3.34 -6.38
CA ASP A 11 -16.51 -4.77 -6.10
C ASP A 11 -15.25 -5.42 -5.58
N MET A 12 -14.12 -4.73 -5.62
CA MET A 12 -12.88 -5.24 -5.04
C MET A 12 -12.94 -5.24 -3.53
N THR A 13 -12.45 -6.33 -2.94
CA THR A 13 -12.28 -6.42 -1.50
C THR A 13 -10.88 -5.95 -1.14
N ILE A 14 -10.78 -5.08 -0.15
CA ILE A 14 -9.50 -4.80 0.50
C ILE A 14 -9.52 -5.56 1.81
N GLU A 15 -8.72 -6.60 1.88
CA GLU A 15 -8.65 -7.48 3.04
C GLU A 15 -7.41 -7.14 3.85
N LYS A 16 -7.58 -7.05 5.16
CA LYS A 16 -6.50 -6.78 6.09
C LYS A 16 -6.04 -8.10 6.70
N LEU A 17 -4.76 -8.42 6.54
CA LEU A 17 -4.19 -9.70 6.93
C LEU A 17 -2.94 -9.50 7.78
N ASP A 18 -2.79 -10.34 8.81
CA ASP A 18 -1.56 -10.34 9.60
C ASP A 18 -0.37 -10.76 8.74
N GLY A 19 0.79 -10.16 9.02
CA GLY A 19 2.00 -10.38 8.22
C GLY A 19 2.54 -11.80 8.24
N THR A 20 2.06 -12.66 9.15
CA THR A 20 2.47 -14.07 9.24
C THR A 20 1.33 -15.02 8.89
N SER A 21 0.23 -14.50 8.38
CA SER A 21 -0.95 -15.30 8.04
C SER A 21 -0.69 -16.21 6.83
N PRO A 22 -1.04 -17.52 6.91
CA PRO A 22 -0.94 -18.40 5.75
C PRO A 22 -1.75 -17.90 4.55
N ARG A 23 -2.90 -17.27 4.80
CA ARG A 23 -3.73 -16.73 3.73
C ARG A 23 -2.99 -15.61 2.98
N LEU A 24 -2.23 -14.78 3.70
CA LEU A 24 -1.42 -13.75 3.06
C LEU A 24 -0.45 -14.36 2.05
N TYR A 25 0.28 -15.39 2.47
CA TYR A 25 1.23 -16.05 1.59
C TYR A 25 0.55 -16.62 0.35
N THR A 26 -0.61 -17.24 0.52
CA THR A 26 -1.37 -17.78 -0.59
C THR A 26 -1.73 -16.69 -1.61
N LEU A 27 -2.17 -15.53 -1.13
CA LEU A 27 -2.60 -14.45 -2.01
C LEU A 27 -1.45 -13.74 -2.73
N VAL A 28 -0.35 -13.46 -2.03
CA VAL A 28 0.68 -12.57 -2.56
C VAL A 28 1.93 -13.28 -3.09
N ALA A 29 2.16 -14.55 -2.71
CA ALA A 29 3.36 -15.26 -3.13
C ALA A 29 3.57 -15.25 -4.65
N PRO A 30 2.54 -15.43 -5.49
CA PRO A 30 2.75 -15.38 -6.93
C PRO A 30 3.23 -14.03 -7.46
N LEU A 31 3.07 -12.96 -6.68
CA LEU A 31 3.34 -11.60 -7.11
C LEU A 31 4.63 -11.02 -6.56
N VAL A 32 4.98 -11.34 -5.31
CA VAL A 32 6.06 -10.62 -4.60
C VAL A 32 7.44 -10.81 -5.25
N MET A 33 7.63 -11.87 -6.02
CA MET A 33 8.88 -12.12 -6.73
C MET A 33 8.77 -11.86 -8.23
N ARG A 34 7.59 -11.46 -8.72
CA ARG A 34 7.41 -11.19 -10.13
C ARG A 34 8.19 -9.94 -10.52
N ARG A 35 8.96 -10.03 -11.63
CA ARG A 35 9.83 -8.95 -12.05
C ARG A 35 9.09 -7.65 -12.31
N SER A 36 7.91 -7.70 -12.92
CA SER A 36 7.11 -6.49 -13.19
C SER A 36 6.61 -5.83 -11.93
N VAL A 37 6.32 -6.61 -10.90
CA VAL A 37 5.87 -6.09 -9.59
C VAL A 37 7.05 -5.44 -8.88
N LEU A 38 8.20 -6.11 -8.84
CA LEU A 38 9.41 -5.55 -8.22
C LEU A 38 9.85 -4.25 -8.89
N ARG A 39 9.71 -4.17 -10.20
CA ARG A 39 10.11 -2.97 -10.95
C ARG A 39 9.32 -1.73 -10.53
N GLN A 40 8.05 -1.88 -10.19
CA GLN A 40 7.24 -0.75 -9.72
C GLN A 40 7.82 -0.16 -8.44
N ASN A 41 8.51 -0.97 -7.66
CA ASN A 41 9.10 -0.57 -6.39
C ASN A 41 10.62 -0.49 -6.47
N ASN A 42 11.15 -0.12 -7.64
CA ASN A 42 12.59 0.07 -7.87
C ASN A 42 13.42 -1.17 -7.51
N ASN A 43 12.83 -2.36 -7.72
CA ASN A 43 13.45 -3.66 -7.45
C ASN A 43 13.73 -3.95 -5.97
N TYR A 44 13.18 -3.16 -5.06
CA TYR A 44 13.26 -3.49 -3.64
C TYR A 44 12.33 -4.65 -3.33
N PRO A 45 12.81 -5.66 -2.61
CA PRO A 45 11.98 -6.81 -2.26
C PRO A 45 10.94 -6.44 -1.20
N PHE A 46 9.82 -7.17 -1.23
CA PHE A 46 8.83 -7.09 -0.16
C PHE A 46 9.21 -8.06 0.94
N TRP A 47 8.95 -7.68 2.17
CA TRP A 47 9.19 -8.55 3.32
C TRP A 47 8.07 -8.38 4.34
N THR A 48 7.97 -9.33 5.27
CA THR A 48 6.91 -9.32 6.26
C THR A 48 7.41 -9.83 7.60
N SER A 49 6.65 -9.53 8.65
CA SER A 49 6.97 -9.93 10.02
C SER A 49 5.71 -9.89 10.87
N ARG A 50 5.84 -10.21 12.14
CA ARG A 50 4.75 -10.08 13.12
C ARG A 50 4.27 -8.63 13.27
N SER A 51 5.15 -7.66 12.97
CA SER A 51 4.82 -6.24 13.10
C SER A 51 4.12 -5.69 11.87
N HIS A 52 3.90 -6.52 10.85
CA HIS A 52 3.25 -6.10 9.62
C HIS A 52 1.78 -6.49 9.59
N THR A 53 0.98 -5.61 9.01
CA THR A 53 -0.38 -5.88 8.56
C THR A 53 -0.42 -5.53 7.08
N TRP A 54 -0.89 -6.45 6.24
CA TRP A 54 -0.98 -6.23 4.80
C TRP A 54 -2.41 -5.92 4.42
N PHE A 55 -2.57 -4.87 3.64
CA PHE A 55 -3.85 -4.57 2.99
C PHE A 55 -3.76 -5.09 1.57
N VAL A 56 -4.63 -6.04 1.22
CA VAL A 56 -4.58 -6.74 -0.07
C VAL A 56 -5.89 -6.52 -0.81
N ALA A 57 -5.81 -6.01 -2.04
CA ALA A 57 -6.99 -5.80 -2.88
C ALA A 57 -7.14 -6.97 -3.84
N TRP A 58 -8.31 -7.61 -3.81
CA TRP A 58 -8.58 -8.75 -4.68
C TRP A 58 -10.04 -8.80 -5.10
N GLU A 59 -10.26 -9.49 -6.21
CA GLU A 59 -11.60 -9.85 -6.68
C GLU A 59 -11.49 -11.21 -7.35
N GLY A 60 -12.33 -12.16 -6.93
CA GLY A 60 -12.22 -13.54 -7.40
C GLY A 60 -10.85 -14.13 -7.03
N GLU A 61 -10.10 -14.58 -8.02
CA GLU A 61 -8.75 -15.12 -7.82
C GLU A 61 -7.64 -14.14 -8.19
N THR A 62 -8.01 -12.90 -8.55
CA THR A 62 -7.06 -11.89 -8.98
C THR A 62 -6.73 -10.92 -7.86
N VAL A 63 -5.43 -10.78 -7.58
CA VAL A 63 -4.91 -9.77 -6.64
C VAL A 63 -4.44 -8.57 -7.45
N PHE A 64 -4.99 -7.40 -7.13
CA PHE A 64 -4.72 -6.16 -7.85
C PHE A 64 -3.71 -5.25 -7.17
N GLY A 65 -3.37 -5.54 -5.92
CA GLY A 65 -2.37 -4.76 -5.22
C GLY A 65 -2.27 -5.15 -3.76
N PHE A 66 -1.22 -4.64 -3.12
CA PHE A 66 -1.03 -4.84 -1.69
C PHE A 66 -0.16 -3.75 -1.10
N ILE A 67 -0.46 -3.39 0.14
CA ILE A 67 0.32 -2.42 0.91
C ILE A 67 0.61 -3.00 2.28
N PRO A 68 1.85 -3.45 2.51
CA PRO A 68 2.29 -3.83 3.86
C PRO A 68 2.46 -2.60 4.73
N VAL A 69 1.94 -2.65 5.94
CA VAL A 69 2.11 -1.58 6.92
C VAL A 69 2.81 -2.16 8.13
N GLU A 70 3.93 -1.58 8.50
CA GLU A 70 4.72 -2.01 9.63
C GLU A 70 4.49 -1.10 10.83
N ILE A 71 4.20 -1.69 12.00
CA ILE A 71 4.13 -0.93 13.24
C ILE A 71 5.55 -0.87 13.83
N THR A 72 6.07 0.34 13.94
CA THR A 72 7.41 0.57 14.48
C THR A 72 7.31 1.16 15.88
N ASP A 73 8.43 1.17 16.59
CA ASP A 73 8.52 1.76 17.90
C ASP A 73 8.10 3.23 17.87
N GLY A 74 7.48 3.71 18.93
CA GLY A 74 7.03 5.09 19.00
C GLY A 74 5.66 5.34 18.39
N GLY A 75 4.92 4.28 18.06
CA GLY A 75 3.54 4.42 17.59
C GLY A 75 3.43 4.90 16.15
N VAL A 76 4.32 4.44 15.27
CA VAL A 76 4.29 4.79 13.86
C VAL A 76 3.82 3.59 13.04
N ALA A 77 2.82 3.82 12.19
CA ALA A 77 2.37 2.87 11.17
C ALA A 77 3.04 3.29 9.86
N LYS A 78 3.92 2.44 9.35
CA LYS A 78 4.83 2.82 8.27
C LYS A 78 4.59 2.02 7.00
N ILE A 79 4.38 2.73 5.90
CA ILE A 79 4.30 2.16 4.55
C ILE A 79 5.69 2.29 3.94
N ASN A 80 6.35 1.17 3.63
CA ASN A 80 7.66 1.19 2.98
C ASN A 80 7.57 0.85 1.51
N ASN A 81 7.06 -0.33 1.19
CA ASN A 81 6.96 -0.84 -0.17
C ASN A 81 5.52 -1.22 -0.43
N TYR A 82 5.05 -1.00 -1.66
CA TYR A 82 3.68 -1.31 -2.00
C TYR A 82 3.58 -1.58 -3.50
N TYR A 83 2.48 -2.21 -3.89
CA TYR A 83 2.22 -2.54 -5.29
C TYR A 83 0.76 -2.29 -5.61
N VAL A 84 0.53 -1.59 -6.70
CA VAL A 84 -0.82 -1.37 -7.25
C VAL A 84 -0.74 -1.66 -8.74
N SER A 85 -1.52 -2.62 -9.21
CA SER A 85 -1.55 -3.03 -10.60
C SER A 85 -1.84 -1.84 -11.51
N GLY A 86 -0.99 -1.66 -12.53
CA GLY A 86 -1.16 -0.58 -13.49
C GLY A 86 -0.99 0.82 -12.91
N ASP A 87 -0.36 0.96 -11.74
CA ASP A 87 -0.24 2.25 -11.04
C ASP A 87 -1.59 2.95 -10.89
N ASP A 88 -2.65 2.18 -10.67
CA ASP A 88 -4.01 2.68 -10.63
C ASP A 88 -4.21 3.69 -9.49
N PRO A 89 -4.43 4.98 -9.82
CA PRO A 89 -4.56 6.00 -8.79
C PRO A 89 -5.82 5.84 -7.93
N HIS A 90 -6.89 5.32 -8.50
CA HIS A 90 -8.14 5.14 -7.76
C HIS A 90 -8.02 4.02 -6.73
N LEU A 91 -7.35 2.93 -7.10
CA LEU A 91 -7.09 1.83 -6.16
C LEU A 91 -6.15 2.29 -5.06
N LEU A 92 -5.09 3.02 -5.41
CA LEU A 92 -4.16 3.55 -4.41
C LEU A 92 -4.88 4.46 -3.42
N SER A 93 -5.72 5.37 -3.89
CA SER A 93 -6.53 6.22 -3.01
C SER A 93 -7.41 5.40 -2.09
N ARG A 94 -8.03 4.36 -2.60
CA ARG A 94 -8.89 3.49 -1.79
C ARG A 94 -8.11 2.78 -0.70
N PHE A 95 -6.92 2.27 -1.01
CA PHE A 95 -6.02 1.69 -0.01
C PHE A 95 -5.69 2.70 1.08
N LEU A 96 -5.34 3.92 0.68
CA LEU A 96 -4.93 4.95 1.65
C LEU A 96 -6.07 5.30 2.60
N ARG A 97 -7.29 5.39 2.10
CA ARG A 97 -8.46 5.66 2.95
C ARG A 97 -8.67 4.56 3.97
N GLU A 98 -8.52 3.31 3.57
CA GLU A 98 -8.64 2.17 4.49
C GLU A 98 -7.56 2.22 5.56
N ILE A 99 -6.32 2.47 5.16
CA ILE A 99 -5.18 2.54 6.07
C ILE A 99 -5.34 3.70 7.05
N ILE A 100 -5.71 4.87 6.55
CA ILE A 100 -5.93 6.06 7.38
C ILE A 100 -7.01 5.79 8.41
N GLN A 101 -8.14 5.24 7.97
CA GLN A 101 -9.26 4.97 8.86
C GLN A 101 -8.87 3.99 9.96
N TYR A 102 -8.05 3.01 9.63
CA TYR A 102 -7.66 1.97 10.60
C TYR A 102 -6.65 2.49 11.63
N TYR A 103 -5.70 3.33 11.23
CA TYR A 103 -4.57 3.71 12.07
C TYR A 103 -4.62 5.11 12.67
N ARG A 104 -5.39 6.03 12.10
CA ARG A 104 -5.26 7.47 12.41
C ARG A 104 -5.43 7.84 13.89
N ARG A 105 -6.20 7.05 14.64
CA ARG A 105 -6.48 7.37 16.04
C ARG A 105 -5.30 7.07 16.96
N ASP A 106 -4.60 5.99 16.67
CA ASP A 106 -3.62 5.43 17.58
C ASP A 106 -2.19 5.55 17.09
N TYR A 107 -2.00 5.87 15.82
CA TYR A 107 -0.68 5.86 15.21
C TYR A 107 -0.45 7.09 14.35
N THR A 108 0.83 7.50 14.28
CA THR A 108 1.30 8.40 13.24
C THR A 108 1.50 7.56 11.99
N ILE A 109 0.96 8.00 10.85
CA ILE A 109 1.04 7.24 9.59
C ILE A 109 2.09 7.88 8.71
N ARG A 110 3.14 7.14 8.37
CA ARG A 110 4.22 7.60 7.49
C ARG A 110 4.35 6.71 6.28
N SER A 111 4.84 7.28 5.18
CA SER A 111 5.04 6.54 3.94
C SER A 111 6.34 6.94 3.29
N MET A 112 7.09 5.94 2.83
CA MET A 112 8.15 6.12 1.86
C MET A 112 7.47 6.02 0.49
N THR A 113 7.06 7.17 -0.04
CA THR A 113 6.19 7.27 -1.20
C THR A 113 7.01 7.41 -2.48
N LEU A 114 6.66 6.62 -3.51
CA LEU A 114 7.24 6.84 -4.83
C LEU A 114 6.85 8.24 -5.31
N ILE A 115 7.80 8.97 -5.88
CA ILE A 115 7.57 10.37 -6.28
C ILE A 115 6.37 10.47 -7.23
N ARG A 116 6.23 9.53 -8.16
CA ARG A 116 5.10 9.54 -9.10
C ARG A 116 3.74 9.39 -8.44
N HIS A 117 3.69 8.96 -7.19
CA HIS A 117 2.44 8.80 -6.43
C HIS A 117 2.22 9.92 -5.40
N ALA A 118 3.14 10.87 -5.30
CA ALA A 118 3.08 11.90 -4.25
C ALA A 118 1.77 12.69 -4.28
N GLU A 119 1.26 13.04 -5.47
CA GLU A 119 0.01 13.79 -5.58
C GLU A 119 -1.19 12.99 -5.06
N ILE A 120 -1.18 11.66 -5.26
CA ILE A 120 -2.26 10.81 -4.78
C ILE A 120 -2.26 10.78 -3.25
N PHE A 121 -1.08 10.58 -2.66
CA PHE A 121 -0.94 10.63 -1.20
C PHE A 121 -1.35 12.00 -0.65
N ARG A 122 -0.92 13.06 -1.32
CA ARG A 122 -1.25 14.42 -0.92
C ARG A 122 -2.76 14.66 -0.94
N SER A 123 -3.44 14.16 -1.96
CA SER A 123 -4.90 14.30 -2.06
C SER A 123 -5.65 13.58 -0.94
N GLU A 124 -5.02 12.57 -0.32
CA GLU A 124 -5.62 11.83 0.79
C GLU A 124 -5.17 12.36 2.15
N GLY A 125 -4.45 13.47 2.19
CA GLY A 125 -4.10 14.13 3.45
C GLY A 125 -2.68 13.97 3.92
N PHE A 126 -1.81 13.35 3.13
CA PHE A 126 -0.39 13.24 3.46
C PHE A 126 0.36 14.53 3.08
N VAL A 127 1.34 14.89 3.89
CA VAL A 127 2.20 16.05 3.63
C VAL A 127 3.64 15.58 3.49
N PRO A 128 4.42 16.18 2.56
CA PRO A 128 5.81 15.79 2.37
C PRO A 128 6.68 16.24 3.54
N MET A 129 7.59 15.35 3.94
CA MET A 129 8.54 15.62 5.02
C MET A 129 9.95 15.79 4.48
N LYS A 130 10.37 14.90 3.58
CA LYS A 130 11.70 14.92 3.00
C LYS A 130 11.69 14.27 1.63
N GLU A 131 12.33 14.91 0.67
CA GLU A 131 12.44 14.39 -0.69
C GLU A 131 13.79 13.72 -0.89
N TRP A 132 13.75 12.53 -1.51
CA TRP A 132 14.92 11.76 -1.89
C TRP A 132 14.93 11.67 -3.43
N THR A 133 15.90 10.95 -4.00
CA THR A 133 16.00 10.84 -5.47
C THR A 133 14.77 10.21 -6.10
N GLN A 134 14.26 9.11 -5.52
CA GLN A 134 13.15 8.34 -6.09
C GLN A 134 11.93 8.30 -5.19
N TYR A 135 12.04 8.83 -3.98
CA TYR A 135 11.00 8.76 -2.97
C TYR A 135 10.81 10.09 -2.29
N VAL A 136 9.66 10.25 -1.70
CA VAL A 136 9.39 11.34 -0.76
C VAL A 136 8.79 10.72 0.50
N THR A 137 9.38 11.05 1.65
CA THR A 137 8.83 10.64 2.94
C THR A 137 7.65 11.53 3.24
N MET A 138 6.49 10.94 3.52
CA MET A 138 5.25 11.67 3.74
C MET A 138 4.59 11.23 5.05
N GLU A 139 3.82 12.12 5.63
CA GLU A 139 3.12 11.82 6.87
C GLU A 139 1.69 12.31 6.77
N TYR A 140 0.75 11.48 7.23
CA TYR A 140 -0.65 11.86 7.24
C TYR A 140 -0.89 12.96 8.28
N SER A 141 -1.55 14.04 7.87
CA SER A 141 -1.87 15.17 8.75
C SER A 141 -3.30 15.05 9.25
N LYS A 142 -3.45 14.85 10.56
CA LYS A 142 -4.76 14.72 11.20
C LYS A 142 -5.54 16.05 11.21
N ASN A 143 -4.88 17.15 10.88
CA ASN A 143 -5.49 18.49 10.93
C ASN A 143 -6.01 18.96 9.59
N ARG A 144 -6.07 18.07 8.62
CA ARG A 144 -6.61 18.43 7.30
C ARG A 144 -8.08 18.15 7.22
#